data_78d2c787d9214f54cb427209521498de
#
_entry.id   78d2c787d9214f54cb427209521498de
#
_cell.length_a   1.000
_cell.length_b   1.000
_cell.length_c   1.000
_cell.angle_alpha   90.00
_cell.angle_beta   90.00
_cell.angle_gamma   90.00
#
_symmetry.space_group_name_H-M   'P 1'
#
loop_
_entity.id
_entity.type
_entity.pdbx_description
1 polymer ?
#
loop_
_entity_poly.entity_id
_entity_poly.type
_entity_poly.pdbx_seq_one_letter_code
_entity_poly.pdbx_strand_id
1 'polypeptide(L)'
;INFVTDEEIVKAYKMIASTEGILAEPASAASVAGLIKVKDQIKEGTKIVCILTGNGLKDPDNAIKYSNSDVKKTSSDMTEILRAMNI
;
A
#
# COMPACT_ATOMS: atom_id res chain seq x y z
N ILE A 1 -7.61 -10.67 20.81
CA ILE A 1 -7.33 -9.43 20.05
C ILE A 1 -5.84 -9.32 19.85
N ASN A 2 -5.40 -9.23 18.60
CA ASN A 2 -4.01 -9.04 18.24
C ASN A 2 -3.82 -7.60 17.76
N PHE A 3 -2.58 -7.11 17.85
CA PHE A 3 -2.24 -5.81 17.32
C PHE A 3 -1.07 -5.92 16.34
N VAL A 4 -0.92 -4.90 15.51
CA VAL A 4 0.20 -4.78 14.57
C VAL A 4 0.95 -3.48 14.81
N THR A 5 2.24 -3.49 14.52
CA THR A 5 3.08 -2.29 14.65
C THR A 5 2.96 -1.42 13.40
N ASP A 6 3.37 -0.16 13.51
CA ASP A 6 3.40 0.74 12.36
C ASP A 6 4.30 0.19 11.24
N GLU A 7 5.42 -0.42 11.59
CA GLU A 7 6.32 -1.03 10.62
C GLU A 7 5.64 -2.18 9.87
N GLU A 8 4.88 -3.01 10.58
CA GLU A 8 4.13 -4.10 9.96
C GLU A 8 3.05 -3.58 9.02
N ILE A 9 2.38 -2.49 9.40
CA ILE A 9 1.37 -1.83 8.56
C ILE A 9 1.99 -1.27 7.29
N VAL A 10 3.12 -0.57 7.40
CA VAL A 10 3.81 0.00 6.23
C VAL A 10 4.28 -1.09 5.28
N LYS A 11 4.78 -2.19 5.81
CA LYS A 11 5.19 -3.33 4.98
C LYS A 11 4.02 -3.92 4.21
N ALA A 12 2.88 -4.10 4.87
CA ALA A 12 1.67 -4.59 4.23
C ALA A 12 1.14 -3.60 3.18
N TYR A 13 1.15 -2.31 3.50
CA TYR A 13 0.78 -1.24 2.58
C TYR A 13 1.57 -1.30 1.28
N LYS A 14 2.89 -1.41 1.38
CA LYS A 14 3.75 -1.50 0.21
C LYS A 14 3.52 -2.79 -0.58
N MET A 15 3.30 -3.89 0.10
CA MET A 15 3.05 -5.18 -0.53
C MET A 15 1.74 -5.17 -1.31
N ILE A 16 0.66 -4.61 -0.76
CA ILE A 16 -0.62 -4.49 -1.46
C ILE A 16 -0.46 -3.66 -2.73
N ALA A 17 0.23 -2.54 -2.65
CA ALA A 17 0.45 -1.67 -3.79
C ALA A 17 1.27 -2.37 -4.88
N SER A 18 2.33 -3.07 -4.52
CA SER A 18 3.24 -3.68 -5.48
C SER A 18 2.70 -4.98 -6.09
N THR A 19 1.90 -5.76 -5.35
CA THR A 19 1.39 -7.03 -5.85
C THR A 19 0.01 -6.93 -6.48
N GLU A 20 -0.86 -6.06 -5.96
CA GLU A 20 -2.26 -5.96 -6.40
C GLU A 20 -2.58 -4.63 -7.09
N GLY A 21 -1.66 -3.69 -7.09
CA GLY A 21 -1.90 -2.37 -7.68
C GLY A 21 -2.96 -1.56 -6.94
N ILE A 22 -3.21 -1.85 -5.67
CA ILE A 22 -4.21 -1.17 -4.86
C ILE A 22 -3.51 -0.21 -3.92
N LEU A 23 -3.89 1.07 -3.98
CA LEU A 23 -3.41 2.10 -3.09
C LEU A 23 -4.41 2.28 -1.95
N ALA A 24 -4.14 1.62 -0.83
CA ALA A 24 -4.96 1.74 0.37
C ALA A 24 -4.38 2.81 1.30
N GLU A 25 -5.22 3.36 2.17
CA GLU A 25 -4.73 4.17 3.29
C GLU A 25 -3.86 3.29 4.20
N PRO A 26 -2.72 3.79 4.74
CA PRO A 26 -1.88 2.94 5.59
C PRO A 26 -2.62 2.27 6.75
N ALA A 27 -3.50 2.99 7.43
CA ALA A 27 -4.29 2.40 8.52
C ALA A 27 -5.18 1.24 8.05
N SER A 28 -5.63 1.28 6.78
CA SER A 28 -6.46 0.22 6.20
C SER A 28 -5.66 -1.04 5.92
N ALA A 29 -4.34 -0.95 5.81
CA ALA A 29 -3.49 -2.11 5.60
C ALA A 29 -3.30 -2.95 6.87
N ALA A 30 -3.82 -2.49 8.01
CA ALA A 30 -3.70 -3.22 9.29
C ALA A 30 -4.30 -4.63 9.21
N SER A 31 -5.40 -4.82 8.48
CA SER A 31 -6.01 -6.14 8.33
C SER A 31 -5.06 -7.12 7.63
N VAL A 32 -4.38 -6.66 6.58
CA VAL A 32 -3.41 -7.48 5.85
C VAL A 32 -2.15 -7.71 6.69
N ALA A 33 -1.70 -6.69 7.41
CA ALA A 33 -0.57 -6.83 8.34
C ALA A 33 -0.86 -7.89 9.41
N GLY A 34 -2.07 -7.87 9.97
CA GLY A 34 -2.50 -8.87 10.93
C GLY A 34 -2.52 -10.28 10.34
N LEU A 35 -2.99 -10.42 9.11
CA LEU A 35 -3.00 -11.69 8.40
C LEU A 35 -1.58 -12.24 8.21
N ILE A 36 -0.65 -11.39 7.79
CA ILE A 36 0.74 -11.80 7.61
C ILE A 36 1.34 -12.27 8.94
N LYS A 37 1.00 -11.60 10.03
CA LYS A 37 1.51 -11.92 11.36
C LYS A 37 1.09 -13.31 11.84
N VAL A 38 -0.11 -13.75 11.48
CA VAL A 38 -0.68 -15.02 11.92
C VAL A 38 -0.77 -16.07 10.82
N LYS A 39 -0.14 -15.83 9.68
CA LYS A 39 -0.28 -16.71 8.49
C LYS A 39 0.02 -18.17 8.76
N ASP A 40 0.97 -18.46 9.64
CA ASP A 40 1.38 -19.84 9.94
C ASP A 40 0.35 -20.59 10.80
N GLN A 41 -0.61 -19.87 11.37
CA GLN A 41 -1.70 -20.45 12.18
C GLN A 41 -2.95 -20.72 11.35
N ILE A 42 -2.94 -20.35 10.07
CA ILE A 42 -4.10 -20.47 9.18
C ILE A 42 -3.96 -21.74 8.36
N LYS A 43 -5.04 -22.54 8.31
CA LYS A 43 -5.06 -23.77 7.52
C LYS A 43 -5.04 -23.46 6.03
N GLU A 44 -4.30 -24.26 5.28
CA GLU A 44 -4.31 -24.20 3.82
C GLU A 44 -5.74 -24.36 3.29
N GLY A 45 -6.09 -23.61 2.25
CA GLY A 45 -7.42 -23.64 1.65
C GLY A 45 -8.45 -22.74 2.34
N THR A 46 -8.09 -22.07 3.44
CA THR A 46 -8.98 -21.14 4.12
C THR A 46 -9.24 -19.92 3.26
N LYS A 47 -10.51 -19.52 3.14
CA LYS A 47 -10.89 -18.28 2.45
C LYS A 47 -10.83 -17.13 3.44
N ILE A 48 -10.15 -16.04 3.05
CA ILE A 48 -9.91 -14.89 3.92
C ILE A 48 -10.34 -13.64 3.21
N VAL A 49 -11.08 -12.78 3.92
CA VAL A 49 -11.51 -11.46 3.41
C VAL A 49 -10.87 -10.39 4.30
N CYS A 50 -10.06 -9.53 3.69
CA CYS A 50 -9.49 -8.37 4.36
C CYS A 50 -10.19 -7.10 3.86
N ILE A 51 -10.74 -6.32 4.77
CA ILE A 51 -11.46 -5.10 4.40
C ILE A 51 -10.47 -3.93 4.42
N LEU A 52 -10.33 -3.29 3.26
CA LEU A 52 -9.52 -2.08 3.12
C LEU A 52 -10.46 -0.88 3.20
N THR A 53 -10.57 -0.29 4.36
CA THR A 53 -11.60 0.69 4.69
C THR A 53 -11.37 2.08 4.11
N GLY A 54 -10.13 2.42 3.75
CA GLY A 54 -9.79 3.72 3.20
C GLY A 54 -8.91 3.64 1.97
N ASN A 55 -9.05 4.65 1.12
CA ASN A 55 -8.22 4.80 -0.07
C ASN A 55 -6.97 5.62 0.27
N GLY A 56 -5.82 5.28 -0.34
CA GLY A 56 -4.55 5.99 -0.12
C GLY A 56 -4.61 7.48 -0.45
N LEU A 57 -5.53 7.91 -1.30
CA LEU A 57 -5.71 9.32 -1.62
C LEU A 57 -6.26 10.15 -0.46
N LYS A 58 -6.76 9.52 0.59
CA LYS A 58 -7.20 10.23 1.81
C LYS A 58 -6.02 10.70 2.66
N ASP A 59 -4.84 10.14 2.45
CA ASP A 59 -3.65 10.48 3.21
C ASP A 59 -2.44 10.54 2.28
N PRO A 60 -2.41 11.56 1.38
CA PRO A 60 -1.36 11.63 0.38
C PRO A 60 0.04 11.88 0.97
N ASP A 61 0.12 12.58 2.10
CA ASP A 61 1.41 12.86 2.73
C ASP A 61 2.10 11.57 3.20
N ASN A 62 1.36 10.67 3.83
CA ASN A 62 1.91 9.38 4.24
C ASN A 62 2.17 8.47 3.05
N ALA A 63 1.35 8.53 2.00
CA ALA A 63 1.59 7.78 0.78
C ALA A 63 2.92 8.18 0.15
N ILE A 64 3.20 9.47 0.07
CA ILE A 64 4.48 9.98 -0.45
C ILE A 64 5.63 9.61 0.48
N LYS A 65 5.44 9.78 1.79
CA LYS A 65 6.47 9.51 2.80
C LYS A 65 6.95 8.05 2.77
N TYR A 66 6.03 7.11 2.61
CA TYR A 66 6.35 5.68 2.64
C TYR A 66 6.60 5.07 1.26
N SER A 67 6.43 5.85 0.20
CA SER A 67 6.72 5.40 -1.15
C SER A 67 8.24 5.37 -1.39
N ASN A 68 8.69 4.37 -2.14
CA ASN A 68 10.07 4.30 -2.59
C ASN A 68 10.27 4.99 -3.94
N SER A 69 9.19 5.55 -4.50
CA SER A 69 9.21 6.23 -5.79
C SER A 69 9.25 7.74 -5.59
N ASP A 70 10.03 8.44 -6.42
CA ASP A 70 10.05 9.89 -6.42
C ASP A 70 8.76 10.44 -7.00
N VAL A 71 8.25 11.50 -6.38
CA VAL A 71 7.12 12.24 -6.93
C VAL A 71 7.67 13.29 -7.88
N LYS A 72 7.29 13.20 -9.15
CA LYS A 72 7.73 14.13 -10.18
C LYS A 72 6.59 15.06 -10.55
N LYS A 73 6.86 16.37 -10.48
CA LYS A 73 5.94 17.38 -10.97
C LYS A 73 6.28 17.73 -12.39
N THR A 74 5.28 17.77 -13.26
CA THR A 74 5.49 18.09 -14.66
C THR A 74 4.34 18.97 -15.16
N SER A 75 4.56 19.64 -16.28
CA SER A 75 3.51 20.41 -16.95
C SER A 75 2.60 19.48 -17.75
N SER A 76 1.55 20.03 -18.35
CA SER A 76 0.68 19.27 -19.25
C SER A 76 1.31 19.04 -20.64
N ASP A 77 2.53 19.49 -20.86
CA ASP A 77 3.25 19.26 -22.11
C ASP A 77 3.63 17.80 -22.26
N MET A 78 3.28 17.20 -23.40
CA MET A 78 3.49 15.77 -23.63
C MET A 78 4.97 15.39 -23.58
N THR A 79 5.87 16.23 -24.09
CA THR A 79 7.30 15.96 -24.08
C THR A 79 7.84 15.88 -22.65
N GLU A 80 7.42 16.81 -21.79
CA GLU A 80 7.83 16.81 -20.38
C GLU A 80 7.25 15.62 -19.64
N ILE A 81 6.00 15.25 -19.92
CA ILE A 81 5.36 14.08 -19.30
C ILE A 81 6.14 12.81 -19.66
N LEU A 82 6.46 12.62 -20.93
CA LEU A 82 7.20 11.44 -21.38
C LEU A 82 8.60 11.40 -20.76
N ARG A 83 9.26 12.56 -20.64
CA ARG A 83 10.56 12.65 -20.00
C ARG A 83 10.48 12.29 -18.51
N ALA A 84 9.47 12.78 -17.81
CA ALA A 84 9.26 12.46 -16.40
C ALA A 84 9.00 10.95 -16.17
N MET A 85 8.40 10.28 -17.15
CA MET A 85 8.15 8.83 -17.13
C MET A 85 9.35 8.01 -17.61
N ASN A 86 10.44 8.65 -18.04
CA ASN A 86 11.64 7.97 -18.58
C ASN A 86 11.35 7.15 -19.85
N ILE A 87 10.49 7.67 -20.70
CA ILE A 87 10.14 7.05 -21.98
C ILE A 87 10.85 7.75 -23.12
#